data_3d746de2f4a55e93b3d93d3e42842b8d
#
_entry.id   3d746de2f4a55e93b3d93d3e42842b8d
#
_cell.length_a   1.000
_cell.length_b   1.000
_cell.length_c   1.000
_cell.angle_alpha   90.00
_cell.angle_beta   90.00
_cell.angle_gamma   90.00
#
_symmetry.space_group_name_H-M   'P 1'
#
loop_
_entity.id
_entity.type
_entity.pdbx_description
1 polymer ?
#
loop_
_entity_poly.entity_id
_entity_poly.type
_entity_poly.pdbx_seq_one_letter_code
_entity_poly.pdbx_strand_id
1 'polypeptide(L)'
;MSWSDNMLMPAKESAAGYYGAETFMNYVYEPENQAQITEYVNYVSPVAGVKPILEKSDPSIANNDLIFPSDQFTAKCFNQVSPPGDEAQVTEVEQAFQDVITG
;
A
#
# COMPACT_ATOMS: atom_id res chain seq x y z
N MET A 1 -2.13 0.42 12.77
CA MET A 1 -2.49 1.38 11.72
C MET A 1 -2.19 0.75 10.38
N SER A 2 -3.06 0.93 9.40
CA SER A 2 -2.86 0.49 8.02
C SER A 2 -2.90 1.69 7.08
N TRP A 3 -2.17 1.59 5.98
CA TRP A 3 -2.13 2.59 4.90
C TRP A 3 -1.96 1.89 3.56
N SER A 4 -2.11 2.62 2.47
CA SER A 4 -1.84 2.12 1.13
C SER A 4 -1.06 3.15 0.31
N ASP A 5 -0.06 2.68 -0.41
CA ASP A 5 0.60 3.46 -1.45
C ASP A 5 -0.09 3.17 -2.78
N ASN A 6 -0.29 4.21 -3.59
CA ASN A 6 -1.07 4.10 -4.81
C ASN A 6 -0.27 4.61 -6.00
N MET A 7 -0.36 3.89 -7.11
CA MET A 7 0.11 4.40 -8.41
C MET A 7 -0.95 5.35 -8.99
N LEU A 8 -0.51 6.53 -9.41
CA LEU A 8 -1.40 7.55 -9.97
C LEU A 8 -0.93 7.94 -11.37
N MET A 9 -1.90 8.18 -12.25
CA MET A 9 -1.65 8.77 -13.57
C MET A 9 -2.07 10.23 -13.57
N PRO A 10 -1.22 11.17 -14.05
CA PRO A 10 -1.60 12.57 -14.20
C PRO A 10 -2.76 12.74 -15.18
N ALA A 11 -3.72 13.62 -14.88
CA ALA A 11 -4.93 13.83 -15.68
C ALA A 11 -4.69 14.38 -17.11
N LYS A 12 -3.49 14.88 -17.38
CA LYS A 12 -3.12 15.49 -18.69
C LYS A 12 -2.00 14.72 -19.40
N GLU A 13 -1.92 13.42 -19.18
CA GLU A 13 -0.94 12.57 -19.85
C GLU A 13 -1.33 12.35 -21.34
N SER A 14 -0.34 12.03 -22.19
CA SER A 14 -0.58 11.63 -23.57
C SER A 14 -1.25 10.26 -23.67
N ALA A 15 -1.90 9.96 -24.79
CA ALA A 15 -2.51 8.63 -25.02
C ALA A 15 -1.47 7.49 -24.92
N ALA A 16 -0.24 7.74 -25.39
CA ALA A 16 0.86 6.77 -25.26
C ALA A 16 1.31 6.61 -23.80
N GLY A 17 1.33 7.69 -23.03
CA GLY A 17 1.64 7.68 -21.61
C GLY A 17 0.59 6.93 -20.80
N TYR A 18 -0.70 7.13 -21.07
CA TYR A 18 -1.79 6.34 -20.49
C TYR A 18 -1.64 4.85 -20.78
N TYR A 19 -1.44 4.49 -22.04
CA TYR A 19 -1.25 3.09 -22.42
C TYR A 19 -0.06 2.44 -21.74
N GLY A 20 1.06 3.16 -21.66
CA GLY A 20 2.27 2.69 -20.96
C GLY A 20 2.04 2.49 -19.47
N ALA A 21 1.38 3.45 -18.80
CA ALA A 21 1.07 3.38 -17.38
C ALA A 21 0.10 2.24 -17.07
N GLU A 22 -0.97 2.10 -17.84
CA GLU A 22 -1.95 0.99 -17.69
C GLU A 22 -1.28 -0.37 -17.90
N THR A 23 -0.42 -0.49 -18.92
CA THR A 23 0.32 -1.72 -19.20
C THR A 23 1.24 -2.08 -18.02
N PHE A 24 1.95 -1.09 -17.47
CA PHE A 24 2.80 -1.29 -16.31
C PHE A 24 2.00 -1.67 -15.05
N MET A 25 0.89 -0.98 -14.78
CA MET A 25 0.02 -1.31 -13.66
C MET A 25 -0.52 -2.73 -13.78
N ASN A 26 -1.03 -3.13 -14.96
CA ASN A 26 -1.51 -4.48 -15.22
C ASN A 26 -0.40 -5.52 -14.98
N TYR A 27 0.82 -5.25 -15.44
CA TYR A 27 1.97 -6.14 -15.21
C TYR A 27 2.27 -6.32 -13.72
N VAL A 28 2.24 -5.22 -12.95
CA VAL A 28 2.47 -5.25 -11.49
C VAL A 28 1.37 -6.02 -10.76
N TYR A 29 0.11 -5.95 -11.25
CA TYR A 29 -1.04 -6.62 -10.64
C TYR A 29 -1.22 -8.08 -11.09
N GLU A 30 -0.38 -8.62 -11.99
CA GLU A 30 -0.34 -10.05 -12.24
C GLU A 30 0.16 -10.79 -10.99
N PRO A 31 -0.53 -11.85 -10.51
CA PRO A 31 -0.19 -12.51 -9.24
C PRO A 31 1.26 -13.02 -9.15
N GLU A 32 1.82 -13.51 -10.24
CA GLU A 32 3.19 -14.01 -10.31
C GLU A 32 4.22 -12.89 -10.12
N ASN A 33 3.98 -11.73 -10.72
CA ASN A 33 4.85 -10.56 -10.57
C ASN A 33 4.70 -9.93 -9.18
N GLN A 34 3.46 -9.84 -8.72
CA GLN A 34 3.18 -9.31 -7.38
C GLN A 34 3.72 -10.21 -6.26
N ALA A 35 3.80 -11.52 -6.47
CA ALA A 35 4.43 -12.44 -5.52
C ALA A 35 5.89 -12.09 -5.29
N GLN A 36 6.66 -11.82 -6.36
CA GLN A 36 8.06 -11.40 -6.28
C GLN A 36 8.21 -10.06 -5.56
N ILE A 37 7.30 -9.11 -5.82
CA ILE A 37 7.28 -7.82 -5.15
C ILE A 37 6.99 -8.00 -3.66
N THR A 38 6.00 -8.80 -3.30
CA THR A 38 5.62 -9.10 -1.91
C THR A 38 6.77 -9.78 -1.16
N GLU A 39 7.47 -10.71 -1.79
CA GLU A 39 8.64 -11.39 -1.24
C GLU A 39 9.78 -10.40 -0.95
N TYR A 40 10.01 -9.44 -1.84
CA TYR A 40 11.07 -8.45 -1.69
C TYR A 40 10.73 -7.35 -0.67
N VAL A 41 9.49 -6.80 -0.73
CA VAL A 41 9.09 -5.62 0.09
C VAL A 41 8.57 -6.03 1.46
N ASN A 42 8.02 -7.24 1.60
CA ASN A 42 7.40 -7.78 2.81
C ASN A 42 6.20 -6.95 3.30
N TYR A 43 5.40 -6.40 2.37
CA TYR A 43 4.15 -5.70 2.67
C TYR A 43 2.93 -6.52 2.25
N VAL A 44 1.77 -6.17 2.82
CA VAL A 44 0.49 -6.78 2.45
C VAL A 44 0.24 -6.54 0.96
N SER A 45 0.04 -7.63 0.21
CA SER A 45 -0.29 -7.53 -1.21
C SER A 45 -1.74 -7.11 -1.43
N PRO A 46 -2.00 -6.14 -2.32
CA PRO A 46 -3.36 -5.81 -2.74
C PRO A 46 -3.94 -6.82 -3.74
N VAL A 47 -3.15 -7.79 -4.20
CA VAL A 47 -3.53 -8.72 -5.28
C VAL A 47 -3.95 -10.07 -4.71
N ALA A 48 -5.16 -10.50 -5.04
CA ALA A 48 -5.61 -11.84 -4.75
C ALA A 48 -4.79 -12.90 -5.50
N GLY A 49 -4.56 -14.07 -4.89
CA GLY A 49 -3.82 -15.16 -5.53
C GLY A 49 -2.31 -15.16 -5.28
N VAL A 50 -1.76 -14.14 -4.66
CA VAL A 50 -0.32 -14.08 -4.32
C VAL A 50 0.06 -15.11 -3.24
N LYS A 51 -0.77 -15.28 -2.21
CA LYS A 51 -0.49 -16.20 -1.11
C LYS A 51 -0.26 -17.64 -1.57
N PRO A 52 -1.10 -18.27 -2.43
CA PRO A 52 -0.87 -19.62 -2.93
C PRO A 52 0.41 -19.78 -3.75
N ILE A 53 0.91 -18.72 -4.35
CA ILE A 53 2.20 -18.73 -5.07
C ILE A 53 3.32 -18.78 -4.06
N LEU A 54 3.30 -17.90 -3.06
CA LEU A 54 4.30 -17.84 -2.00
C LEU A 54 4.27 -19.07 -1.09
N GLU A 55 3.14 -19.73 -0.90
CA GLU A 55 3.07 -21.02 -0.20
C GLU A 55 3.96 -22.10 -0.86
N LYS A 56 4.22 -21.99 -2.16
CA LYS A 56 5.07 -22.91 -2.91
C LYS A 56 6.54 -22.46 -2.98
N SER A 57 6.78 -21.15 -3.07
CA SER A 57 8.14 -20.58 -3.23
C SER A 57 8.79 -20.24 -1.90
N ASP A 58 8.07 -19.55 -1.00
CA ASP A 58 8.52 -19.18 0.35
C ASP A 58 7.38 -19.28 1.37
N PRO A 59 7.18 -20.47 1.95
CA PRO A 59 6.16 -20.68 2.97
C PRO A 59 6.32 -19.80 4.22
N SER A 60 7.50 -19.27 4.50
CA SER A 60 7.75 -18.41 5.66
C SER A 60 7.06 -17.06 5.51
N ILE A 61 7.10 -16.51 4.31
CA ILE A 61 6.39 -15.27 3.95
C ILE A 61 4.88 -15.52 3.87
N ALA A 62 4.45 -16.60 3.24
CA ALA A 62 3.04 -16.94 3.11
C ALA A 62 2.32 -17.13 4.46
N ASN A 63 3.04 -17.56 5.49
CA ASN A 63 2.53 -17.75 6.84
C ASN A 63 2.80 -16.58 7.80
N ASN A 64 3.30 -15.46 7.29
CA ASN A 64 3.56 -14.28 8.09
C ASN A 64 2.28 -13.43 8.20
N ASP A 65 1.72 -13.33 9.42
CA ASP A 65 0.51 -12.55 9.70
C ASP A 65 0.64 -11.05 9.45
N LEU A 66 1.86 -10.52 9.35
CA LEU A 66 2.09 -9.12 9.00
C LEU A 66 1.98 -8.88 7.49
N ILE A 67 2.17 -9.92 6.67
CA ILE A 67 2.07 -9.86 5.20
C ILE A 67 0.72 -10.39 4.73
N PHE A 68 0.21 -11.43 5.38
CA PHE A 68 -1.11 -12.01 5.12
C PHE A 68 -1.96 -12.02 6.40
N PRO A 69 -2.41 -10.83 6.84
CA PRO A 69 -3.13 -10.68 8.09
C PRO A 69 -4.46 -11.43 8.08
N SER A 70 -4.78 -12.06 9.21
CA SER A 70 -6.10 -12.67 9.43
C SER A 70 -7.17 -11.59 9.60
N ASP A 71 -8.46 -11.97 9.42
CA ASP A 71 -9.59 -11.08 9.67
C ASP A 71 -9.60 -10.54 11.11
N GLN A 72 -9.19 -11.36 12.08
CA GLN A 72 -9.08 -10.95 13.48
C GLN A 72 -7.99 -9.91 13.71
N PHE A 73 -6.89 -10.00 12.97
CA PHE A 73 -5.82 -9.00 13.02
C PHE A 73 -6.28 -7.70 12.35
N THR A 74 -6.87 -7.80 11.17
CA THR A 74 -7.36 -6.67 10.38
C THR A 74 -8.44 -5.88 11.12
N ALA A 75 -9.34 -6.57 11.83
CA ALA A 75 -10.38 -5.94 12.65
C ALA A 75 -9.85 -5.06 13.79
N LYS A 76 -8.60 -5.23 14.19
CA LYS A 76 -7.91 -4.40 15.20
C LYS A 76 -7.12 -3.25 14.59
N CYS A 77 -7.01 -3.20 13.27
CA CYS A 77 -6.34 -2.13 12.56
C CYS A 77 -7.28 -0.94 12.34
N PHE A 78 -6.70 0.23 12.23
CA PHE A 78 -7.39 1.44 11.77
C PHE A 78 -6.61 2.03 10.60
N ASN A 79 -7.32 2.60 9.66
CA ASN A 79 -6.71 3.28 8.52
C ASN A 79 -6.17 4.64 8.95
N GLN A 80 -5.06 5.03 8.36
CA GLN A 80 -4.58 6.39 8.46
C GLN A 80 -5.62 7.33 7.83
N VAL A 81 -6.00 8.34 8.57
CA VAL A 81 -6.90 9.40 8.11
C VAL A 81 -6.21 10.75 8.28
N SER A 82 -6.57 11.70 7.46
CA SER A 82 -6.15 13.08 7.67
C SER A 82 -6.74 13.62 8.96
N PRO A 83 -6.06 14.53 9.66
CA PRO A 83 -6.64 15.22 10.82
C PRO A 83 -8.03 15.79 10.47
N PRO A 84 -9.03 15.66 11.35
CA PRO A 84 -10.34 16.25 11.11
C PRO A 84 -10.24 17.79 11.18
N GLY A 85 -10.97 18.46 10.31
CA GLY A 85 -11.06 19.91 10.32
C GLY A 85 -10.91 20.54 8.94
N ASP A 86 -10.93 21.85 8.90
CA ASP A 86 -10.60 22.63 7.72
C ASP A 86 -9.07 22.75 7.52
N GLU A 87 -8.64 23.36 6.43
CA GLU A 87 -7.22 23.49 6.06
C GLU A 87 -6.42 24.23 7.15
N ALA A 88 -7.01 25.20 7.83
CA ALA A 88 -6.33 25.94 8.89
C ALA A 88 -6.10 25.05 10.14
N GLN A 89 -7.07 24.25 10.52
CA GLN A 89 -6.97 23.31 11.63
C GLN A 89 -5.98 22.18 11.35
N VAL A 90 -5.95 21.67 10.11
CA VAL A 90 -4.95 20.67 9.69
C VAL A 90 -3.54 21.26 9.80
N THR A 91 -3.33 22.49 9.30
CA THR A 91 -2.04 23.19 9.38
C THR A 91 -1.61 23.42 10.84
N GLU A 92 -2.54 23.77 11.73
CA GLU A 92 -2.25 23.95 13.16
C GLU A 92 -1.76 22.63 13.80
N VAL A 93 -2.41 21.50 13.49
CA VAL A 93 -2.00 20.17 13.98
C VAL A 93 -0.62 19.79 13.45
N GLU A 94 -0.37 20.02 12.17
CA GLU A 94 0.93 19.75 11.55
C GLU A 94 2.04 20.60 12.17
N GLN A 95 1.78 21.90 12.41
CA GLN A 95 2.75 22.78 13.06
C GLN A 95 3.03 22.33 14.51
N ALA A 96 2.00 22.03 15.27
CA ALA A 96 2.17 21.52 16.63
C ALA A 96 3.00 20.23 16.69
N PHE A 97 2.80 19.34 15.71
CA PHE A 97 3.63 18.15 15.58
C PHE A 97 5.09 18.49 15.25
N GLN A 98 5.32 19.40 14.31
CA GLN A 98 6.68 19.85 13.95
C GLN A 98 7.39 20.48 15.16
N ASP A 99 6.72 21.31 15.93
CA ASP A 99 7.27 21.95 17.13
C ASP A 99 7.74 20.91 18.18
N VAL A 100 7.04 19.76 18.27
CA VAL A 100 7.43 18.67 19.17
C VAL A 100 8.68 17.92 18.68
N ILE A 101 8.82 17.69 17.38
CA ILE A 101 9.95 16.90 16.84
C ILE A 101 11.20 17.73 16.56
N THR A 102 11.06 19.05 16.41
CA THR A 102 12.21 19.96 16.18
C THR A 102 12.75 20.58 17.47
N GLY A 103 12.00 20.53 18.57
CA GLY A 103 12.40 20.94 19.92
C GLY A 103 12.52 22.42 20.11
#